data_c3b5b452442afe27512b13fc33f45971
#
_entry.id   c3b5b452442afe27512b13fc33f45971
#
_cell.length_a   1.000
_cell.length_b   1.000
_cell.length_c   1.000
_cell.angle_alpha   90.00
_cell.angle_beta   90.00
_cell.angle_gamma   90.00
#
_symmetry.space_group_name_H-M   'P 1'
#
loop_
_entity.id
_entity.type
_entity.pdbx_description
1 polymer ?
#
loop_
_entity_poly.entity_id
_entity_poly.type
_entity_poly.pdbx_seq_one_letter_code
_entity_poly.pdbx_strand_id
1 'polypeptide(L)'
;MSHSQSQSQSQSQTLYDMMSEEQHRESRFSEEKRRKLHGRVSKLLDESQTKTMTTFKDRNGSAGIGIGIGGDVRISVVGRDGFRVSMELQKSVLTEKSRFFAEKLRRDPGVAHSVEISDCDDVDVYVEALVLMYCDDLNLKKRLMGEDVSKVLALLKVQLLFNQLQLFIKCLNLKFLYFKIIHKT
;
A
#
# COMPACT_ATOMS: atom_id res chain seq x y z
N MET A 1 3.45 -60.15 -2.63
CA MET A 1 2.85 -58.99 -1.95
C MET A 1 3.83 -57.85 -1.87
N SER A 2 4.25 -57.22 -3.00
CA SER A 2 5.31 -56.16 -2.99
C SER A 2 5.02 -54.99 -3.94
N HIS A 3 3.82 -54.85 -4.48
CA HIS A 3 3.52 -53.78 -5.46
C HIS A 3 2.81 -52.53 -4.92
N SER A 4 2.33 -52.55 -3.66
CA SER A 4 1.53 -51.42 -3.13
C SER A 4 2.36 -50.30 -2.46
N GLN A 5 3.60 -50.56 -2.04
CA GLN A 5 4.40 -49.58 -1.35
C GLN A 5 5.10 -48.55 -2.29
N SER A 6 5.42 -48.95 -3.52
CA SER A 6 6.11 -48.07 -4.46
C SER A 6 5.24 -46.94 -5.02
N GLN A 7 3.93 -47.18 -5.15
CA GLN A 7 2.99 -46.17 -5.65
C GLN A 7 2.72 -45.05 -4.63
N SER A 8 2.66 -45.37 -3.34
CA SER A 8 2.42 -44.38 -2.29
C SER A 8 3.58 -43.41 -2.13
N GLN A 9 4.82 -43.85 -2.28
CA GLN A 9 6.00 -42.99 -2.18
C GLN A 9 6.11 -42.07 -3.38
N SER A 10 5.79 -42.50 -4.58
CA SER A 10 5.82 -41.65 -5.78
C SER A 10 4.78 -40.53 -5.72
N GLN A 11 3.57 -40.80 -5.23
CA GLN A 11 2.53 -39.78 -5.09
C GLN A 11 2.85 -38.74 -4.01
N SER A 12 3.45 -39.16 -2.90
CA SER A 12 3.86 -38.22 -1.84
C SER A 12 4.97 -37.30 -2.30
N GLN A 13 5.90 -37.79 -3.10
CA GLN A 13 7.02 -37.00 -3.63
C GLN A 13 6.53 -35.96 -4.64
N THR A 14 5.60 -36.32 -5.51
CA THR A 14 4.99 -35.42 -6.49
C THR A 14 4.20 -34.29 -5.80
N LEU A 15 3.47 -34.61 -4.73
CA LEU A 15 2.71 -33.62 -3.96
C LEU A 15 3.64 -32.63 -3.26
N TYR A 16 4.75 -33.12 -2.70
CA TYR A 16 5.76 -32.28 -2.05
C TYR A 16 6.44 -31.34 -3.06
N ASP A 17 6.79 -31.84 -4.24
CA ASP A 17 7.38 -31.05 -5.31
C ASP A 17 6.42 -29.96 -5.81
N MET A 18 5.13 -30.27 -5.99
CA MET A 18 4.10 -29.31 -6.36
C MET A 18 3.93 -28.22 -5.29
N MET A 19 3.89 -28.58 -4.01
CA MET A 19 3.79 -27.61 -2.91
C MET A 19 5.04 -26.73 -2.83
N SER A 20 6.23 -27.28 -3.08
CA SER A 20 7.48 -26.53 -3.12
C SER A 20 7.51 -25.53 -4.28
N GLU A 21 7.05 -25.92 -5.47
CA GLU A 21 6.93 -25.03 -6.63
C GLU A 21 5.93 -23.90 -6.40
N GLU A 22 4.79 -24.20 -5.76
CA GLU A 22 3.78 -23.21 -5.41
C GLU A 22 4.33 -22.18 -4.41
N GLN A 23 5.02 -22.62 -3.36
CA GLN A 23 5.70 -21.74 -2.41
C GLN A 23 6.77 -20.86 -3.09
N HIS A 24 7.51 -21.40 -4.04
CA HIS A 24 8.49 -20.64 -4.82
C HIS A 24 7.81 -19.60 -5.73
N ARG A 25 6.67 -19.93 -6.31
CA ARG A 25 5.89 -19.01 -7.15
C ARG A 25 5.31 -17.87 -6.33
N GLU A 26 4.71 -18.15 -5.19
CA GLU A 26 4.20 -17.14 -4.25
C GLU A 26 5.31 -16.23 -3.73
N SER A 27 6.46 -16.80 -3.39
CA SER A 27 7.62 -16.03 -2.94
C SER A 27 8.14 -15.08 -4.02
N ARG A 28 8.21 -15.52 -5.27
CA ARG A 28 8.62 -14.66 -6.42
C ARG A 28 7.61 -13.56 -6.70
N PHE A 29 6.31 -13.86 -6.62
CA PHE A 29 5.25 -12.89 -6.83
C PHE A 29 5.27 -11.81 -5.74
N SER A 30 5.43 -12.22 -4.48
CA SER A 30 5.56 -11.31 -3.34
C SER A 30 6.79 -10.41 -3.47
N GLU A 31 7.93 -10.95 -3.92
CA GLU A 31 9.17 -10.19 -4.13
C GLU A 31 9.05 -9.16 -5.27
N GLU A 32 8.40 -9.54 -6.36
CA GLU A 32 8.16 -8.62 -7.48
C GLU A 32 7.21 -7.48 -7.07
N LYS A 33 6.14 -7.80 -6.37
CA LYS A 33 5.19 -6.82 -5.82
C LYS A 33 5.90 -5.86 -4.88
N ARG A 34 6.74 -6.37 -3.98
CA ARG A 34 7.56 -5.60 -3.06
C ARG A 34 8.49 -4.64 -3.79
N ARG A 35 9.18 -5.11 -4.84
CA ARG A 35 10.09 -4.29 -5.64
C ARG A 35 9.36 -3.19 -6.40
N LYS A 36 8.19 -3.49 -6.98
CA LYS A 36 7.35 -2.49 -7.65
C LYS A 36 6.88 -1.42 -6.68
N LEU A 37 6.37 -1.81 -5.52
CA LEU A 37 5.93 -0.87 -4.48
C LEU A 37 7.10 -0.01 -3.99
N HIS A 38 8.26 -0.62 -3.73
CA HIS A 38 9.47 0.10 -3.35
C HIS A 38 9.82 1.18 -4.37
N GLY A 39 9.88 0.83 -5.66
CA GLY A 39 10.20 1.79 -6.73
C GLY A 39 9.18 2.91 -6.86
N ARG A 40 7.88 2.63 -6.62
CA ARG A 40 6.82 3.64 -6.65
C ARG A 40 6.91 4.58 -5.46
N VAL A 41 7.03 4.04 -4.26
CA VAL A 41 7.12 4.85 -3.03
C VAL A 41 8.37 5.73 -3.06
N SER A 42 9.52 5.21 -3.52
CA SER A 42 10.74 6.00 -3.67
C SER A 42 10.59 7.17 -4.65
N LYS A 43 9.76 7.02 -5.68
CA LYS A 43 9.43 8.13 -6.60
C LYS A 43 8.43 9.12 -6.02
N LEU A 44 7.58 8.66 -5.10
CA LEU A 44 6.54 9.50 -4.48
C LEU A 44 7.11 10.33 -3.34
N LEU A 45 8.00 9.76 -2.57
CA LEU A 45 8.68 10.43 -1.49
C LEU A 45 9.91 11.10 -2.09
N ASP A 46 9.81 12.39 -2.36
CA ASP A 46 10.95 13.18 -2.79
C ASP A 46 12.12 13.05 -1.80
N GLU A 47 13.35 13.14 -2.27
CA GLU A 47 14.58 12.80 -1.53
C GLU A 47 14.70 13.49 -0.16
N SER A 48 13.93 14.56 0.07
CA SER A 48 13.91 15.31 1.34
C SER A 48 13.06 14.69 2.46
N GLN A 49 12.15 13.74 2.15
CA GLN A 49 11.15 13.27 3.12
C GLN A 49 11.29 11.80 3.54
N THR A 50 11.98 10.98 2.76
CA THR A 50 12.15 9.55 3.08
C THR A 50 13.39 9.32 3.90
N LYS A 51 13.24 8.87 5.13
CA LYS A 51 14.39 8.59 6.00
C LYS A 51 14.83 7.14 5.96
N THR A 52 13.92 6.19 5.85
CA THR A 52 14.29 4.76 5.84
C THR A 52 13.23 3.91 5.16
N MET A 53 13.68 2.95 4.39
CA MET A 53 12.84 1.90 3.83
C MET A 53 13.46 0.55 4.14
N THR A 54 12.73 -0.29 4.87
CA THR A 54 13.22 -1.58 5.35
C THR A 54 12.29 -2.69 4.93
N THR A 55 12.83 -3.89 4.74
CA THR A 55 12.04 -5.10 4.54
C THR A 55 12.01 -5.91 5.82
N PHE A 56 10.87 -6.49 6.16
CA PHE A 56 10.75 -7.36 7.32
C PHE A 56 9.92 -8.60 6.99
N LYS A 57 10.14 -9.66 7.76
CA LYS A 57 9.22 -10.79 7.85
C LYS A 57 8.55 -10.75 9.20
N ASP A 58 7.23 -10.87 9.23
CA ASP A 58 6.51 -10.99 10.48
C ASP A 58 6.66 -12.40 11.08
N ARG A 59 6.11 -12.59 12.28
CA ARG A 59 6.18 -13.88 12.99
C ARG A 59 5.48 -15.02 12.25
N ASN A 60 4.59 -14.71 11.32
CA ASN A 60 3.84 -15.66 10.50
C ASN A 60 4.51 -15.92 9.14
N GLY A 61 5.71 -15.38 8.91
CA GLY A 61 6.45 -15.57 7.66
C GLY A 61 6.00 -14.66 6.52
N SER A 62 4.98 -13.82 6.72
CA SER A 62 4.52 -12.85 5.71
C SER A 62 5.59 -11.78 5.48
N ALA A 63 5.92 -11.58 4.21
CA ALA A 63 6.85 -10.54 3.81
C ALA A 63 6.17 -9.16 3.83
N GLY A 64 6.87 -8.15 4.33
CA GLY A 64 6.37 -6.81 4.39
C GLY A 64 7.44 -5.76 4.13
N ILE A 65 6.99 -4.52 3.92
CA ILE A 65 7.83 -3.34 3.76
C ILE A 65 7.54 -2.37 4.91
N GLY A 66 8.61 -1.87 5.54
CA GLY A 66 8.57 -0.77 6.49
C GLY A 66 9.00 0.53 5.81
N ILE A 67 8.21 1.59 5.94
CA ILE A 67 8.50 2.91 5.40
C ILE A 67 8.50 3.90 6.56
N GLY A 68 9.65 4.53 6.84
CA GLY A 68 9.81 5.54 7.88
C GLY A 68 9.86 6.95 7.27
N ILE A 69 8.88 7.78 7.59
CA ILE A 69 8.87 9.22 7.29
C ILE A 69 9.21 10.03 8.56
N GLY A 70 9.56 9.33 9.64
CA GLY A 70 9.88 9.95 10.94
C GLY A 70 8.61 10.40 11.68
N GLY A 71 7.68 9.46 11.90
CA GLY A 71 6.40 9.71 12.55
C GLY A 71 6.26 9.06 13.92
N ASP A 72 5.21 9.45 14.60
CA ASP A 72 4.79 9.01 15.94
C ASP A 72 3.62 8.00 15.89
N VAL A 73 3.15 7.66 14.69
CA VAL A 73 2.05 6.72 14.45
C VAL A 73 2.47 5.66 13.44
N ARG A 74 2.17 4.40 13.75
CA ARG A 74 2.36 3.29 12.83
C ARG A 74 1.05 2.95 12.12
N ILE A 75 1.05 3.05 10.80
CA ILE A 75 -0.06 2.62 9.95
C ILE A 75 0.35 1.33 9.24
N SER A 76 -0.44 0.28 9.41
CA SER A 76 -0.26 -1.00 8.71
C SER A 76 -1.36 -1.18 7.67
N VAL A 77 -0.97 -1.33 6.41
CA VAL A 77 -1.87 -1.63 5.29
C VAL A 77 -1.68 -3.11 4.94
N VAL A 78 -2.77 -3.88 4.98
CA VAL A 78 -2.74 -5.33 4.77
C VAL A 78 -3.65 -5.69 3.60
N GLY A 79 -3.06 -6.29 2.58
CA GLY A 79 -3.78 -6.81 1.43
C GLY A 79 -4.51 -8.11 1.74
N ARG A 80 -5.50 -8.46 0.91
CA ARG A 80 -6.20 -9.75 0.98
C ARG A 80 -5.27 -10.95 0.79
N ASP A 81 -4.17 -10.75 0.10
CA ASP A 81 -3.10 -11.74 -0.09
C ASP A 81 -2.14 -11.86 1.12
N GLY A 82 -2.42 -11.15 2.21
CA GLY A 82 -1.56 -11.11 3.40
C GLY A 82 -0.34 -10.21 3.28
N PHE A 83 -0.09 -9.59 2.10
CA PHE A 83 1.02 -8.66 1.95
C PHE A 83 0.81 -7.43 2.82
N ARG A 84 1.82 -7.08 3.62
CA ARG A 84 1.75 -6.01 4.61
C ARG A 84 2.74 -4.90 4.33
N VAL A 85 2.29 -3.66 4.43
CA VAL A 85 3.14 -2.47 4.44
C VAL A 85 2.92 -1.72 5.75
N SER A 86 4.00 -1.49 6.51
CA SER A 86 3.97 -0.68 7.72
C SER A 86 4.64 0.65 7.48
N MET A 87 3.97 1.74 7.82
CA MET A 87 4.45 3.11 7.64
C MET A 87 4.51 3.82 8.99
N GLU A 88 5.61 4.51 9.26
CA GLU A 88 5.72 5.42 10.41
C GLU A 88 5.44 6.85 9.93
N LEU A 89 4.27 7.37 10.29
CA LEU A 89 3.69 8.60 9.80
C LEU A 89 3.45 9.59 10.95
N GLN A 90 3.38 10.88 10.62
CA GLN A 90 3.11 11.93 11.60
C GLN A 90 1.61 12.02 11.91
N LYS A 91 1.23 11.88 13.18
CA LYS A 91 -0.15 12.00 13.66
C LYS A 91 -0.78 13.32 13.23
N SER A 92 -0.04 14.42 13.37
CA SER A 92 -0.49 15.76 13.01
C SER A 92 -0.97 15.84 11.56
N VAL A 93 -0.17 15.32 10.61
CA VAL A 93 -0.50 15.32 9.18
C VAL A 93 -1.73 14.47 8.89
N LEU A 94 -1.79 13.26 9.48
CA LEU A 94 -2.91 12.35 9.28
C LEU A 94 -4.24 12.93 9.82
N THR A 95 -4.22 13.50 11.02
CA THR A 95 -5.42 14.03 11.67
C THR A 95 -5.91 15.34 11.05
N GLU A 96 -4.99 16.17 10.55
CA GLU A 96 -5.33 17.39 9.83
C GLU A 96 -6.00 17.10 8.48
N LYS A 97 -5.46 16.14 7.74
CA LYS A 97 -5.89 15.88 6.35
C LYS A 97 -6.98 14.81 6.22
N SER A 98 -7.22 14.02 7.26
CA SER A 98 -8.17 12.90 7.21
C SER A 98 -9.02 12.81 8.47
N ARG A 99 -10.34 12.92 8.28
CA ARG A 99 -11.30 12.73 9.37
C ARG A 99 -11.29 11.31 9.90
N PHE A 100 -11.07 10.31 9.06
CA PHE A 100 -10.92 8.92 9.47
C PHE A 100 -9.79 8.76 10.50
N PHE A 101 -8.61 9.31 10.20
CA PHE A 101 -7.50 9.26 11.14
C PHE A 101 -7.70 10.15 12.36
N ALA A 102 -8.35 11.30 12.21
CA ALA A 102 -8.70 12.14 13.36
C ALA A 102 -9.58 11.40 14.36
N GLU A 103 -10.54 10.61 13.89
CA GLU A 103 -11.42 9.79 14.73
C GLU A 103 -10.69 8.58 15.32
N LYS A 104 -9.90 7.86 14.53
CA LYS A 104 -9.16 6.66 14.96
C LYS A 104 -8.04 6.99 15.98
N LEU A 105 -7.34 8.11 15.78
CA LEU A 105 -6.19 8.50 16.59
C LEU A 105 -6.54 9.45 17.76
N ARG A 106 -7.82 9.78 17.93
CA ARG A 106 -8.29 10.64 19.03
C ARG A 106 -8.28 9.95 20.38
N ARG A 107 -8.32 8.61 20.41
CA ARG A 107 -8.37 7.81 21.65
C ARG A 107 -6.98 7.58 22.18
N ASP A 108 -6.76 7.96 23.43
CA ASP A 108 -5.64 7.76 24.35
C ASP A 108 -4.31 8.49 24.07
N PRO A 109 -4.02 9.54 24.87
CA PRO A 109 -2.67 10.06 25.00
C PRO A 109 -1.85 9.06 25.83
N GLY A 110 -0.91 8.36 25.22
CA GLY A 110 0.06 7.50 25.93
C GLY A 110 0.22 6.07 25.42
N VAL A 111 -0.64 5.61 24.52
CA VAL A 111 -0.47 4.32 23.86
C VAL A 111 0.21 4.53 22.50
N ALA A 112 1.16 3.68 22.13
CA ALA A 112 1.76 3.67 20.80
C ALA A 112 0.64 3.57 19.77
N HIS A 113 0.35 4.67 19.07
CA HIS A 113 -0.74 4.72 18.12
C HIS A 113 -0.41 3.85 16.92
N SER A 114 -1.12 2.73 16.78
CA SER A 114 -1.07 1.92 15.57
C SER A 114 -2.47 1.78 15.00
N VAL A 115 -2.60 1.98 13.69
CA VAL A 115 -3.83 1.77 12.95
C VAL A 115 -3.59 0.71 11.88
N GLU A 116 -4.40 -0.32 11.87
CA GLU A 116 -4.39 -1.33 10.81
C GLU A 116 -5.56 -1.10 9.84
N ILE A 117 -5.25 -1.14 8.55
CA ILE A 117 -6.19 -1.08 7.44
C ILE A 117 -6.06 -2.42 6.74
N SER A 118 -7.03 -3.31 6.95
CA SER A 118 -7.05 -4.67 6.42
C SER A 118 -7.97 -4.81 5.20
N ASP A 119 -7.92 -5.98 4.56
CA ASP A 119 -8.75 -6.36 3.40
C ASP A 119 -8.61 -5.43 2.20
N CYS A 120 -7.42 -4.84 2.02
CA CYS A 120 -7.15 -3.94 0.91
C CYS A 120 -7.08 -4.71 -0.42
N ASP A 121 -7.84 -4.25 -1.42
CA ASP A 121 -7.79 -4.80 -2.78
C ASP A 121 -6.43 -4.57 -3.44
N ASP A 122 -5.88 -3.38 -3.25
CA ASP A 122 -4.58 -2.97 -3.81
C ASP A 122 -3.80 -2.12 -2.79
N VAL A 123 -2.86 -2.77 -2.10
CA VAL A 123 -2.01 -2.14 -1.08
C VAL A 123 -1.25 -0.93 -1.62
N ASP A 124 -0.84 -0.98 -2.91
CA ASP A 124 -0.07 0.10 -3.53
C ASP A 124 -0.88 1.40 -3.58
N VAL A 125 -2.17 1.31 -3.87
CA VAL A 125 -3.08 2.46 -3.93
C VAL A 125 -3.28 3.07 -2.55
N TYR A 126 -3.42 2.24 -1.51
CA TYR A 126 -3.55 2.72 -0.13
C TYR A 126 -2.28 3.41 0.36
N VAL A 127 -1.12 2.82 0.09
CA VAL A 127 0.18 3.41 0.44
C VAL A 127 0.37 4.73 -0.30
N GLU A 128 0.06 4.78 -1.59
CA GLU A 128 0.14 6.00 -2.38
C GLU A 128 -0.80 7.09 -1.87
N ALA A 129 -2.04 6.75 -1.50
CA ALA A 129 -2.99 7.69 -0.91
C ALA A 129 -2.46 8.29 0.41
N LEU A 130 -1.81 7.49 1.25
CA LEU A 130 -1.16 7.97 2.48
C LEU A 130 0.01 8.91 2.18
N VAL A 131 0.86 8.56 1.21
CA VAL A 131 2.00 9.39 0.80
C VAL A 131 1.54 10.72 0.19
N LEU A 132 0.45 10.72 -0.56
CA LEU A 132 -0.12 11.94 -1.15
C LEU A 132 -0.58 12.96 -0.08
N MET A 133 -0.83 12.53 1.16
CA MET A 133 -1.08 13.46 2.28
C MET A 133 0.11 14.37 2.59
N TYR A 134 1.32 13.94 2.26
CA TYR A 134 2.56 14.69 2.49
C TYR A 134 2.95 15.59 1.31
N CYS A 135 2.25 15.45 0.17
CA CYS A 135 2.50 16.28 -1.00
C CYS A 135 1.85 17.65 -0.85
N ASP A 136 2.54 18.69 -1.32
CA ASP A 136 1.95 19.98 -1.57
C ASP A 136 1.05 19.98 -2.83
N ASP A 137 0.28 21.03 -3.03
CA ASP A 137 -0.70 21.13 -4.12
C ASP A 137 -0.07 21.07 -5.52
N LEU A 138 1.13 21.60 -5.70
CA LEU A 138 1.83 21.63 -6.99
C LEU A 138 2.35 20.22 -7.35
N ASN A 139 2.99 19.56 -6.41
CA ASN A 139 3.48 18.20 -6.57
C ASN A 139 2.33 17.20 -6.74
N LEU A 140 1.25 17.35 -5.97
CA LEU A 140 0.03 16.56 -6.13
C LEU A 140 -0.53 16.70 -7.55
N LYS A 141 -0.67 17.92 -8.04
CA LYS A 141 -1.15 18.22 -9.39
C LYS A 141 -0.30 17.53 -10.46
N LYS A 142 1.00 17.75 -10.42
CA LYS A 142 1.97 17.18 -11.37
C LYS A 142 1.90 15.65 -11.41
N ARG A 143 1.77 15.01 -10.26
CA ARG A 143 1.68 13.55 -10.13
C ARG A 143 0.39 12.99 -10.71
N LEU A 144 -0.75 13.56 -10.32
CA LEU A 144 -2.07 13.07 -10.76
C LEU A 144 -2.33 13.30 -12.25
N MET A 145 -1.75 14.34 -12.85
CA MET A 145 -1.87 14.56 -14.31
C MET A 145 -1.13 13.51 -15.14
N GLY A 146 -0.07 12.93 -14.61
CA GLY A 146 0.69 11.86 -15.28
C GLY A 146 0.12 10.45 -15.16
N GLU A 147 -0.90 10.25 -14.30
CA GLU A 147 -1.47 8.93 -14.03
C GLU A 147 -2.67 8.63 -14.95
N ASP A 148 -2.88 7.34 -15.24
CA ASP A 148 -4.06 6.91 -15.98
C ASP A 148 -5.36 7.10 -15.17
N VAL A 149 -6.50 7.09 -15.87
CA VAL A 149 -7.81 7.34 -15.28
C VAL A 149 -8.18 6.27 -14.24
N SER A 150 -7.86 5.00 -14.50
CA SER A 150 -8.20 3.88 -13.61
C SER A 150 -7.51 4.04 -12.28
N LYS A 151 -6.24 4.42 -12.31
CA LYS A 151 -5.45 4.65 -11.09
C LYS A 151 -5.95 5.86 -10.30
N VAL A 152 -6.29 6.96 -10.98
CA VAL A 152 -6.87 8.12 -10.30
C VAL A 152 -8.21 7.77 -9.64
N LEU A 153 -9.04 6.97 -10.30
CA LEU A 153 -10.30 6.49 -9.70
C LEU A 153 -10.05 5.58 -8.49
N ALA A 154 -9.05 4.70 -8.54
CA ALA A 154 -8.68 3.86 -7.41
C ALA A 154 -8.19 4.71 -6.22
N LEU A 155 -7.35 5.70 -6.46
CA LEU A 155 -6.91 6.66 -5.44
C LEU A 155 -8.10 7.45 -4.84
N LEU A 156 -9.02 7.90 -5.67
CA LEU A 156 -10.24 8.60 -5.23
C LEU A 156 -11.10 7.73 -4.31
N LYS A 157 -11.24 6.44 -4.62
CA LYS A 157 -11.94 5.47 -3.76
C LYS A 157 -11.31 5.42 -2.36
N VAL A 158 -10.00 5.26 -2.27
CA VAL A 158 -9.29 5.20 -0.99
C VAL A 158 -9.38 6.53 -0.24
N GLN A 159 -9.31 7.66 -0.94
CA GLN A 159 -9.45 8.99 -0.35
C GLN A 159 -10.85 9.23 0.23
N LEU A 160 -11.88 8.67 -0.42
CA LEU A 160 -13.24 8.67 0.15
C LEU A 160 -13.31 7.87 1.44
N LEU A 161 -12.68 6.69 1.50
CA LEU A 161 -12.59 5.89 2.72
C LEU A 161 -11.89 6.63 3.85
N PHE A 162 -10.82 7.36 3.53
CA PHE A 162 -10.11 8.19 4.51
C PHE A 162 -10.82 9.51 4.83
N ASN A 163 -11.95 9.77 4.17
CA ASN A 163 -12.73 11.01 4.31
C ASN A 163 -11.86 12.27 4.11
N GLN A 164 -11.06 12.26 3.03
CA GLN A 164 -10.15 13.32 2.63
C GLN A 164 -10.80 14.24 1.60
N LEU A 165 -11.80 15.00 2.00
CA LEU A 165 -12.60 15.80 1.10
C LEU A 165 -11.79 16.83 0.31
N GLN A 166 -10.79 17.42 0.91
CA GLN A 166 -9.92 18.43 0.28
C GLN A 166 -9.11 17.86 -0.89
N LEU A 167 -8.49 16.69 -0.68
CA LEU A 167 -7.72 16.03 -1.72
C LEU A 167 -8.62 15.54 -2.86
N PHE A 168 -9.80 15.04 -2.52
CA PHE A 168 -10.83 14.61 -3.46
C PHE A 168 -11.29 15.75 -4.40
N ILE A 169 -11.62 16.92 -3.84
CA ILE A 169 -12.04 18.09 -4.64
C ILE A 169 -10.91 18.53 -5.56
N LYS A 170 -9.65 18.55 -5.09
CA LYS A 170 -8.49 18.90 -5.90
C LYS A 170 -8.29 17.92 -7.06
N CYS A 171 -8.39 16.61 -6.80
CA CYS A 171 -8.28 15.58 -7.84
C CYS A 171 -9.38 15.70 -8.90
N LEU A 172 -10.62 15.92 -8.50
CA LEU A 172 -11.75 16.10 -9.43
C LEU A 172 -11.59 17.36 -10.29
N ASN A 173 -11.24 18.48 -9.69
CA ASN A 173 -11.04 19.73 -10.42
C ASN A 173 -9.92 19.62 -11.45
N LEU A 174 -8.85 18.85 -11.14
CA LEU A 174 -7.74 18.62 -12.06
C LEU A 174 -8.12 17.77 -13.27
N LYS A 175 -8.87 16.68 -13.08
CA LYS A 175 -9.34 15.83 -14.19
C LYS A 175 -10.39 16.52 -15.04
N PHE A 176 -11.28 17.31 -14.41
CA PHE A 176 -12.28 18.09 -15.14
C PHE A 176 -11.65 19.18 -16.00
N LEU A 177 -10.61 19.85 -15.51
CA LEU A 177 -9.80 20.81 -16.27
C LEU A 177 -9.08 20.12 -17.43
N TYR A 178 -8.47 18.96 -17.20
CA TYR A 178 -7.77 18.19 -18.23
C TYR A 178 -8.72 17.72 -19.34
N PHE A 179 -9.89 17.18 -18.96
CA PHE A 179 -10.91 16.77 -19.91
C PHE A 179 -11.44 17.96 -20.75
N LYS A 180 -11.57 19.13 -20.12
CA LYS A 180 -12.02 20.36 -20.79
C LYS A 180 -10.96 20.92 -21.76
N ILE A 181 -9.65 20.67 -21.50
CA ILE A 181 -8.56 21.07 -22.40
C ILE A 181 -8.49 20.16 -23.62
N ILE A 182 -8.60 18.83 -23.43
CA ILE A 182 -8.52 17.86 -24.54
C ILE A 182 -9.73 17.96 -25.49
N HIS A 183 -10.93 18.25 -24.97
CA HIS A 183 -12.12 18.36 -25.80
C HIS A 183 -12.37 19.77 -26.38
N LYS A 184 -11.45 20.71 -26.15
CA LYS A 184 -11.49 22.05 -26.76
C LYS A 184 -10.52 22.23 -27.93
N THR A 185 -9.73 21.17 -28.22
CA THR A 185 -8.88 21.06 -29.42
C THR A 185 -9.56 20.16 -30.44
#